data_38fd00c52facb3832427fbc6628432bd
#
_entry.id   38fd00c52facb3832427fbc6628432bd
#
_cell.length_a   1.000
_cell.length_b   1.000
_cell.length_c   1.000
_cell.angle_alpha   90.00
_cell.angle_beta   90.00
_cell.angle_gamma   90.00
#
_symmetry.space_group_name_H-M   'P 1'
#
loop_
_entity.id
_entity.type
_entity.pdbx_description
1 polymer ?
#
loop_
_entity_poly.entity_id
_entity_poly.type
_entity_poly.pdbx_seq_one_letter_code
_entity_poly.pdbx_strand_id
1 'polypeptide(L)'
;MNARVVHLLRHGPPQRQGLLLGHTDEPACVSDCPEMRDRVRHLALEHVVTSDLARAARQGEHIAHDLGLPLRLDPQWRELDFGAWDGLAPQSIDPAALSRFWDNPEDHPPPGGERWSDLRARVCEAIGRLETRTLVITHAGAMRAALSVLTGLDHRGVWALDLPYRALLSLRLWPGSPLSGQVIGLVTDSAP
;
A
#
# COMPACT_ATOMS: atom_id res chain seq x y z
N MET A 1 -25.13 -9.26 -4.67
CA MET A 1 -23.72 -9.35 -5.13
C MET A 1 -22.90 -9.84 -3.95
N ASN A 2 -22.02 -10.84 -4.15
CA ASN A 2 -21.26 -11.42 -3.04
C ASN A 2 -20.11 -10.51 -2.62
N ALA A 3 -19.82 -10.48 -1.32
CA ALA A 3 -18.65 -9.80 -0.78
C ALA A 3 -17.36 -10.45 -1.30
N ARG A 4 -16.33 -9.65 -1.58
CA ARG A 4 -15.00 -10.10 -1.95
C ARG A 4 -14.07 -9.99 -0.74
N VAL A 5 -13.16 -10.92 -0.57
CA VAL A 5 -12.07 -10.82 0.42
C VAL A 5 -10.78 -10.57 -0.33
N VAL A 6 -10.06 -9.54 0.07
CA VAL A 6 -8.75 -9.18 -0.48
C VAL A 6 -7.78 -8.89 0.64
N HIS A 7 -6.50 -9.01 0.35
CA HIS A 7 -5.43 -8.81 1.31
C HIS A 7 -4.41 -7.81 0.74
N LEU A 8 -4.06 -6.79 1.52
CA LEU A 8 -3.02 -5.82 1.17
C LEU A 8 -1.79 -6.10 2.03
N LEU A 9 -0.65 -6.33 1.41
CA LEU A 9 0.62 -6.60 2.08
C LEU A 9 1.58 -5.46 1.79
N ARG A 10 2.04 -4.76 2.81
CA ARG A 10 3.09 -3.76 2.64
C ARG A 10 4.41 -4.46 2.32
N HIS A 11 5.13 -3.95 1.32
CA HIS A 11 6.48 -4.44 1.00
C HIS A 11 7.41 -4.41 2.21
N GLY A 12 8.49 -5.17 2.18
CA GLY A 12 9.56 -5.16 3.18
C GLY A 12 10.40 -3.88 3.15
N PRO A 13 11.31 -3.68 4.11
CA PRO A 13 12.14 -2.49 4.19
C PRO A 13 12.91 -2.23 2.88
N PRO A 14 12.96 -0.99 2.37
CA PRO A 14 13.78 -0.62 1.23
C PRO A 14 15.28 -0.59 1.62
N GLN A 15 16.17 -0.64 0.64
CA GLN A 15 17.61 -0.61 0.90
C GLN A 15 18.03 0.68 1.60
N ARG A 16 17.50 1.83 1.16
CA ARG A 16 17.71 3.11 1.85
C ARG A 16 16.48 3.43 2.69
N GLN A 17 16.61 3.25 3.99
CA GLN A 17 15.55 3.56 4.95
C GLN A 17 15.60 5.02 5.39
N GLY A 18 14.49 5.51 5.96
CA GLY A 18 14.37 6.87 6.50
C GLY A 18 14.18 7.94 5.43
N LEU A 19 13.92 7.57 4.18
CA LEU A 19 13.60 8.47 3.09
C LEU A 19 12.11 8.47 2.77
N LEU A 20 11.61 9.58 2.22
CA LEU A 20 10.30 9.60 1.57
C LEU A 20 10.47 8.93 0.19
N LEU A 21 10.04 7.70 0.08
CA LEU A 21 10.15 6.92 -1.15
C LEU A 21 8.77 6.77 -1.78
N GLY A 22 8.46 7.66 -2.71
CA GLY A 22 7.26 7.62 -3.55
C GLY A 22 7.48 6.78 -4.80
N HIS A 23 7.75 7.44 -5.90
CA HIS A 23 7.96 6.81 -7.21
C HIS A 23 9.43 6.49 -7.51
N THR A 24 10.38 6.95 -6.70
CA THR A 24 11.78 6.47 -6.77
C THR A 24 11.80 4.96 -6.68
N ASP A 25 12.40 4.32 -7.68
CA ASP A 25 12.39 2.86 -7.81
C ASP A 25 13.50 2.19 -6.98
N GLU A 26 13.44 2.38 -5.68
CA GLU A 26 14.36 1.80 -4.71
C GLU A 26 13.95 0.34 -4.42
N PRO A 27 14.86 -0.63 -4.56
CA PRO A 27 14.58 -2.02 -4.24
C PRO A 27 14.45 -2.26 -2.72
N ALA A 28 13.79 -3.36 -2.35
CA ALA A 28 13.78 -3.82 -0.95
C ALA A 28 15.17 -4.36 -0.54
N CYS A 29 15.49 -4.32 0.75
CA CYS A 29 16.70 -4.93 1.32
C CYS A 29 16.79 -6.41 0.96
N VAL A 30 15.65 -7.10 0.98
CA VAL A 30 15.54 -8.54 0.70
C VAL A 30 14.38 -8.73 -0.27
N SER A 31 14.67 -9.28 -1.45
CA SER A 31 13.62 -9.57 -2.45
C SER A 31 12.83 -10.82 -2.09
N ASP A 32 13.51 -11.87 -1.61
CA ASP A 32 12.88 -13.08 -1.08
C ASP A 32 12.76 -12.97 0.45
N CYS A 33 11.53 -12.79 0.94
CA CYS A 33 11.23 -12.56 2.35
C CYS A 33 10.36 -13.71 2.88
N PRO A 34 10.95 -14.73 3.54
CA PRO A 34 10.21 -15.86 4.08
C PRO A 34 9.08 -15.46 5.02
N GLU A 35 9.28 -14.42 5.82
CA GLU A 35 8.27 -13.92 6.77
C GLU A 35 7.02 -13.41 6.06
N MET A 36 7.18 -12.78 4.90
CA MET A 36 6.03 -12.35 4.08
C MET A 36 5.27 -13.55 3.49
N ARG A 37 6.00 -14.55 3.00
CA ARG A 37 5.41 -15.80 2.47
C ARG A 37 4.65 -16.54 3.56
N ASP A 38 5.23 -16.71 4.74
CA ASP A 38 4.60 -17.39 5.87
C ASP A 38 3.31 -16.70 6.32
N ARG A 39 3.25 -15.38 6.19
CA ARG A 39 2.07 -14.58 6.50
C ARG A 39 0.89 -14.87 5.59
N VAL A 40 1.15 -15.20 4.32
CA VAL A 40 0.12 -15.31 3.30
C VAL A 40 -0.18 -16.75 2.87
N ARG A 41 0.70 -17.71 3.13
CA ARG A 41 0.56 -19.11 2.65
C ARG A 41 -0.69 -19.84 3.14
N HIS A 42 -1.24 -19.42 4.28
CA HIS A 42 -2.47 -20.00 4.84
C HIS A 42 -3.74 -19.32 4.33
N LEU A 43 -3.61 -18.24 3.57
CA LEU A 43 -4.74 -17.58 2.92
C LEU A 43 -5.12 -18.35 1.66
N ALA A 44 -6.42 -18.48 1.43
CA ALA A 44 -6.94 -19.15 0.24
C ALA A 44 -6.85 -18.19 -0.98
N LEU A 45 -5.63 -17.87 -1.44
CA LEU A 45 -5.37 -16.93 -2.52
C LEU A 45 -5.57 -17.57 -3.89
N GLU A 46 -5.99 -16.77 -4.86
CA GLU A 46 -6.14 -17.17 -6.27
C GLU A 46 -5.37 -16.22 -7.22
N HIS A 47 -5.11 -15.00 -6.78
CA HIS A 47 -4.45 -13.96 -7.58
C HIS A 47 -3.44 -13.18 -6.76
N VAL A 48 -2.35 -12.79 -7.40
CA VAL A 48 -1.38 -11.83 -6.86
C VAL A 48 -1.33 -10.60 -7.77
N VAL A 49 -1.49 -9.44 -7.18
CA VAL A 49 -1.30 -8.12 -7.81
C VAL A 49 -0.18 -7.42 -7.08
N THR A 50 0.66 -6.67 -7.76
CA THR A 50 1.71 -5.89 -7.09
C THR A 50 1.88 -4.54 -7.74
N SER A 51 2.28 -3.53 -6.94
CA SER A 51 2.89 -2.33 -7.49
C SER A 51 4.08 -2.71 -8.37
N ASP A 52 4.32 -1.97 -9.42
CA ASP A 52 5.43 -2.18 -10.35
C ASP A 52 6.76 -1.61 -9.82
N LEU A 53 6.78 -0.92 -8.66
CA LEU A 53 8.01 -0.47 -8.02
C LEU A 53 8.79 -1.67 -7.45
N ALA A 54 10.09 -1.71 -7.70
CA ALA A 54 10.97 -2.86 -7.45
C ALA A 54 10.86 -3.44 -6.02
N ARG A 55 10.67 -2.58 -5.01
CA ARG A 55 10.53 -3.00 -3.61
C ARG A 55 9.27 -3.84 -3.34
N ALA A 56 8.23 -3.66 -4.15
CA ALA A 56 7.00 -4.45 -4.09
C ALA A 56 7.00 -5.56 -5.16
N ALA A 57 7.34 -5.21 -6.40
CA ALA A 57 7.27 -6.11 -7.55
C ALA A 57 8.07 -7.40 -7.33
N ARG A 58 9.34 -7.29 -6.93
CA ARG A 58 10.20 -8.46 -6.74
C ARG A 58 9.70 -9.39 -5.63
N GLN A 59 9.17 -8.82 -4.54
CA GLN A 59 8.59 -9.62 -3.46
C GLN A 59 7.29 -10.29 -3.92
N GLY A 60 6.49 -9.59 -4.73
CA GLY A 60 5.29 -10.16 -5.36
C GLY A 60 5.61 -11.32 -6.31
N GLU A 61 6.67 -11.19 -7.10
CA GLU A 61 7.17 -12.25 -7.99
C GLU A 61 7.54 -13.52 -7.22
N HIS A 62 8.30 -13.38 -6.12
CA HIS A 62 8.67 -14.52 -5.27
C HIS A 62 7.43 -15.18 -4.64
N ILE A 63 6.52 -14.40 -4.07
CA ILE A 63 5.29 -14.92 -3.45
C ILE A 63 4.41 -15.63 -4.49
N ALA A 64 4.20 -15.02 -5.66
CA ALA A 64 3.39 -15.60 -6.72
C ALA A 64 3.99 -16.91 -7.25
N HIS A 65 5.32 -16.94 -7.47
CA HIS A 65 6.04 -18.13 -7.87
C HIS A 65 5.89 -19.27 -6.86
N ASP A 66 6.12 -19.00 -5.59
CA ASP A 66 6.08 -20.02 -4.53
C ASP A 66 4.68 -20.58 -4.28
N LEU A 67 3.64 -19.76 -4.49
CA LEU A 67 2.25 -20.18 -4.36
C LEU A 67 1.66 -20.75 -5.68
N GLY A 68 2.42 -20.68 -6.78
CA GLY A 68 1.94 -21.11 -8.10
C GLY A 68 0.76 -20.28 -8.63
N LEU A 69 0.71 -18.98 -8.29
CA LEU A 69 -0.40 -18.08 -8.61
C LEU A 69 -0.06 -17.12 -9.77
N PRO A 70 -1.06 -16.70 -10.55
CA PRO A 70 -0.87 -15.67 -11.56
C PRO A 70 -0.52 -14.33 -10.90
N LEU A 71 0.45 -13.61 -11.51
CA LEU A 71 0.89 -12.29 -11.07
C LEU A 71 0.50 -11.23 -12.08
N ARG A 72 0.01 -10.08 -11.58
CA ARG A 72 -0.22 -8.88 -12.38
C ARG A 72 0.46 -7.66 -11.73
N LEU A 73 1.27 -6.95 -12.50
CA LEU A 73 1.79 -5.64 -12.13
C LEU A 73 0.71 -4.57 -12.39
N ASP A 74 0.53 -3.65 -11.44
CA ASP A 74 -0.45 -2.58 -11.57
C ASP A 74 0.09 -1.28 -10.94
N PRO A 75 0.50 -0.28 -11.76
CA PRO A 75 1.03 1.00 -11.29
C PRO A 75 0.07 1.80 -10.40
N GLN A 76 -1.23 1.51 -10.44
CA GLN A 76 -2.21 2.15 -9.57
C GLN A 76 -2.00 1.82 -8.08
N TRP A 77 -1.17 0.80 -7.78
CA TRP A 77 -0.77 0.44 -6.41
C TRP A 77 0.56 1.03 -5.98
N ARG A 78 1.17 1.96 -6.74
CA ARG A 78 2.34 2.72 -6.31
C ARG A 78 2.07 3.51 -5.02
N GLU A 79 3.14 3.87 -4.33
CA GLU A 79 3.09 4.82 -3.21
C GLU A 79 2.65 6.21 -3.67
N LEU A 80 2.30 7.09 -2.74
CA LEU A 80 2.10 8.52 -3.01
C LEU A 80 3.33 9.07 -3.75
N ASP A 81 3.10 9.82 -4.82
CA ASP A 81 4.19 10.55 -5.48
C ASP A 81 4.60 11.73 -4.60
N PHE A 82 5.82 11.67 -4.05
CA PHE A 82 6.35 12.76 -3.21
C PHE A 82 6.99 13.89 -4.05
N GLY A 83 6.94 13.86 -5.38
CA GLY A 83 7.44 14.91 -6.25
C GLY A 83 8.86 15.34 -5.90
N ALA A 84 9.08 16.63 -5.63
CA ALA A 84 10.42 17.16 -5.28
C ALA A 84 10.97 16.63 -3.93
N TRP A 85 10.13 15.97 -3.12
CA TRP A 85 10.59 15.36 -1.86
C TRP A 85 10.95 13.87 -2.00
N ASP A 86 10.72 13.30 -3.18
CA ASP A 86 10.98 11.88 -3.40
C ASP A 86 12.49 11.58 -3.28
N GLY A 87 12.81 10.59 -2.47
CA GLY A 87 14.20 10.20 -2.17
C GLY A 87 14.89 11.09 -1.13
N LEU A 88 14.23 12.11 -0.57
CA LEU A 88 14.79 12.95 0.49
C LEU A 88 14.50 12.38 1.88
N ALA A 89 15.43 12.65 2.81
CA ALA A 89 15.17 12.43 4.22
C ALA A 89 14.24 13.55 4.75
N PRO A 90 13.29 13.26 5.67
CA PRO A 90 12.42 14.27 6.25
C PRO A 90 13.16 15.49 6.81
N GLN A 91 14.35 15.29 7.36
CA GLN A 91 15.19 16.35 7.91
C GLN A 91 15.75 17.32 6.86
N SER A 92 15.75 16.93 5.59
CA SER A 92 16.19 17.72 4.45
C SER A 92 15.08 18.57 3.83
N ILE A 93 13.86 18.48 4.35
CA ILE A 93 12.67 19.20 3.88
C ILE A 93 12.39 20.32 4.89
N ASP A 94 11.88 21.47 4.40
CA ASP A 94 11.40 22.53 5.29
C ASP A 94 10.41 21.97 6.32
N PRO A 95 10.70 22.04 7.62
CA PRO A 95 9.84 21.44 8.65
C PRO A 95 8.40 21.97 8.63
N ALA A 96 8.20 23.25 8.28
CA ALA A 96 6.88 23.84 8.22
C ALA A 96 6.08 23.32 7.02
N ALA A 97 6.74 23.09 5.88
CA ALA A 97 6.10 22.49 4.71
C ALA A 97 5.73 21.03 4.97
N LEU A 98 6.65 20.27 5.57
CA LEU A 98 6.41 18.87 5.93
C LEU A 98 5.28 18.72 6.96
N SER A 99 5.22 19.60 7.96
CA SER A 99 4.12 19.63 8.95
C SER A 99 2.78 19.88 8.29
N ARG A 100 2.69 20.88 7.39
CA ARG A 100 1.45 21.16 6.66
C ARG A 100 0.99 19.99 5.82
N PHE A 101 1.91 19.29 5.16
CA PHE A 101 1.60 18.08 4.41
C PHE A 101 0.99 16.99 5.31
N TRP A 102 1.61 16.68 6.45
CA TRP A 102 1.06 15.68 7.37
C TRP A 102 -0.27 16.09 8.00
N ASP A 103 -0.50 17.39 8.18
CA ASP A 103 -1.77 17.89 8.70
C ASP A 103 -2.89 17.86 7.65
N ASN A 104 -2.56 18.19 6.40
CA ASN A 104 -3.53 18.24 5.29
C ASN A 104 -2.85 17.98 3.94
N PRO A 105 -2.68 16.71 3.55
CA PRO A 105 -2.02 16.34 2.29
C PRO A 105 -2.85 16.68 1.04
N GLU A 106 -4.11 17.06 1.20
CA GLU A 106 -4.94 17.54 0.10
C GLU A 106 -4.57 18.97 -0.31
N ASP A 107 -4.52 19.89 0.63
CA ASP A 107 -4.27 21.30 0.36
C ASP A 107 -2.77 21.62 0.28
N HIS A 108 -1.93 20.80 0.86
CA HIS A 108 -0.49 20.95 0.92
C HIS A 108 0.27 19.72 0.39
N PRO A 109 0.04 19.31 -0.88
CA PRO A 109 0.77 18.18 -1.45
C PRO A 109 2.27 18.50 -1.57
N PRO A 110 3.13 17.49 -1.69
CA PRO A 110 4.53 17.69 -2.03
C PRO A 110 4.67 18.50 -3.32
N PRO A 111 5.65 19.39 -3.46
CA PRO A 111 5.83 20.19 -4.68
C PRO A 111 6.01 19.30 -5.91
N GLY A 112 5.10 19.44 -6.89
CA GLY A 112 5.06 18.58 -8.08
C GLY A 112 4.66 17.12 -7.83
N GLY A 113 4.22 16.81 -6.63
CA GLY A 113 3.76 15.48 -6.25
C GLY A 113 2.23 15.34 -6.28
N GLU A 114 1.75 14.22 -5.76
CA GLU A 114 0.36 13.79 -5.81
C GLU A 114 -0.45 14.35 -4.62
N ARG A 115 -1.70 14.75 -4.87
CA ARG A 115 -2.66 15.06 -3.82
C ARG A 115 -3.23 13.78 -3.20
N TRP A 116 -3.74 13.91 -1.99
CA TRP A 116 -4.41 12.78 -1.32
C TRP A 116 -5.62 12.27 -2.11
N SER A 117 -6.41 13.19 -2.71
CA SER A 117 -7.55 12.84 -3.56
C SER A 117 -7.14 12.06 -4.81
N ASP A 118 -6.00 12.38 -5.43
CA ASP A 118 -5.51 11.70 -6.63
C ASP A 118 -5.08 10.27 -6.30
N LEU A 119 -4.32 10.09 -5.19
CA LEU A 119 -3.98 8.76 -4.68
C LEU A 119 -5.23 7.92 -4.39
N ARG A 120 -6.22 8.51 -3.72
CA ARG A 120 -7.49 7.82 -3.43
C ARG A 120 -8.24 7.43 -4.69
N ALA A 121 -8.28 8.30 -5.68
CA ALA A 121 -8.98 8.06 -6.95
C ALA A 121 -8.38 6.85 -7.69
N ARG A 122 -7.04 6.83 -7.89
CA ARG A 122 -6.39 5.71 -8.58
C ARG A 122 -6.49 4.40 -7.81
N VAL A 123 -6.37 4.45 -6.47
CA VAL A 123 -6.53 3.25 -5.64
C VAL A 123 -7.98 2.76 -5.65
N CYS A 124 -8.98 3.65 -5.68
CA CYS A 124 -10.39 3.28 -5.83
C CYS A 124 -10.64 2.50 -7.13
N GLU A 125 -10.09 2.98 -8.25
CA GLU A 125 -10.15 2.27 -9.54
C GLU A 125 -9.48 0.91 -9.47
N ALA A 126 -8.28 0.83 -8.84
CA ALA A 126 -7.56 -0.42 -8.67
C ALA A 126 -8.36 -1.44 -7.85
N ILE A 127 -8.98 -1.01 -6.74
CA ILE A 127 -9.85 -1.86 -5.91
C ILE A 127 -11.05 -2.38 -6.72
N GLY A 128 -11.64 -1.55 -7.56
CA GLY A 128 -12.78 -1.94 -8.42
C GLY A 128 -12.46 -3.13 -9.31
N ARG A 129 -11.21 -3.28 -9.74
CA ARG A 129 -10.71 -4.34 -10.62
C ARG A 129 -10.22 -5.60 -9.88
N LEU A 130 -10.15 -5.59 -8.55
CA LEU A 130 -9.72 -6.76 -7.79
C LEU A 130 -10.78 -7.85 -7.81
N GLU A 131 -10.34 -9.07 -7.99
CA GLU A 131 -11.14 -10.27 -7.77
C GLU A 131 -11.12 -10.69 -6.30
N THR A 132 -12.02 -11.59 -5.90
CA THR A 132 -11.93 -12.16 -4.56
C THR A 132 -10.65 -12.99 -4.42
N ARG A 133 -10.17 -13.17 -3.17
CA ARG A 133 -8.95 -13.95 -2.88
C ARG A 133 -7.69 -13.41 -3.55
N THR A 134 -7.64 -12.08 -3.77
CA THR A 134 -6.46 -11.40 -4.29
C THR A 134 -5.57 -10.93 -3.16
N LEU A 135 -4.27 -11.20 -3.28
CA LEU A 135 -3.21 -10.55 -2.52
C LEU A 135 -2.65 -9.37 -3.34
N VAL A 136 -2.56 -8.21 -2.72
CA VAL A 136 -1.92 -7.02 -3.32
C VAL A 136 -0.66 -6.67 -2.53
N ILE A 137 0.50 -6.67 -3.16
CA ILE A 137 1.73 -6.18 -2.55
C ILE A 137 1.90 -4.70 -2.92
N THR A 138 1.95 -3.83 -1.92
CA THR A 138 1.89 -2.39 -2.12
C THR A 138 2.61 -1.61 -1.00
N HIS A 139 2.24 -0.36 -0.79
CA HIS A 139 2.90 0.64 0.04
C HIS A 139 1.95 1.19 1.11
N ALA A 140 2.48 1.84 2.13
CA ALA A 140 1.69 2.34 3.25
C ALA A 140 0.66 3.40 2.85
N GLY A 141 1.03 4.35 1.97
CA GLY A 141 0.10 5.38 1.48
C GLY A 141 -1.05 4.80 0.68
N ALA A 142 -0.76 3.87 -0.24
CA ALA A 142 -1.78 3.18 -1.02
C ALA A 142 -2.71 2.32 -0.14
N MET A 143 -2.18 1.66 0.91
CA MET A 143 -3.01 0.93 1.89
C MET A 143 -3.93 1.88 2.67
N ARG A 144 -3.43 3.04 3.09
CA ARG A 144 -4.24 4.07 3.76
C ARG A 144 -5.30 4.65 2.83
N ALA A 145 -4.96 4.88 1.56
CA ALA A 145 -5.93 5.32 0.56
C ALA A 145 -7.04 4.28 0.37
N ALA A 146 -6.70 2.98 0.30
CA ALA A 146 -7.67 1.90 0.23
C ALA A 146 -8.59 1.87 1.46
N LEU A 147 -8.04 2.03 2.66
CA LEU A 147 -8.83 2.15 3.88
C LEU A 147 -9.78 3.34 3.81
N SER A 148 -9.28 4.52 3.43
CA SER A 148 -10.12 5.72 3.31
C SER A 148 -11.28 5.54 2.32
N VAL A 149 -11.01 4.96 1.14
CA VAL A 149 -12.03 4.67 0.12
C VAL A 149 -13.10 3.73 0.66
N LEU A 150 -12.71 2.67 1.36
CA LEU A 150 -13.61 1.59 1.76
C LEU A 150 -14.38 1.88 3.05
N THR A 151 -13.81 2.66 3.96
CA THR A 151 -14.40 2.91 5.28
C THR A 151 -14.98 4.31 5.44
N GLY A 152 -14.63 5.23 4.54
CA GLY A 152 -14.99 6.64 4.65
C GLY A 152 -14.15 7.43 5.66
N LEU A 153 -13.15 6.82 6.29
CA LEU A 153 -12.23 7.54 7.18
C LEU A 153 -11.43 8.58 6.39
N ASP A 154 -11.25 9.76 6.97
CA ASP A 154 -10.37 10.78 6.43
C ASP A 154 -8.87 10.38 6.58
N HIS A 155 -7.97 11.23 6.11
CA HIS A 155 -6.54 10.95 6.19
C HIS A 155 -6.08 10.77 7.64
N ARG A 156 -6.59 11.53 8.59
CA ARG A 156 -6.24 11.41 10.02
C ARG A 156 -6.73 10.10 10.62
N GLY A 157 -7.95 9.70 10.28
CA GLY A 157 -8.53 8.44 10.74
C GLY A 157 -7.74 7.21 10.26
N VAL A 158 -7.26 7.21 9.01
CA VAL A 158 -6.47 6.08 8.50
C VAL A 158 -5.05 6.05 9.05
N TRP A 159 -4.52 7.20 9.53
CA TRP A 159 -3.22 7.25 10.22
C TRP A 159 -3.26 6.66 11.64
N ALA A 160 -4.43 6.49 12.23
CA ALA A 160 -4.58 5.78 13.51
C ALA A 160 -4.23 4.29 13.42
N LEU A 161 -4.11 3.74 12.21
CA LEU A 161 -3.70 2.36 11.97
C LEU A 161 -2.21 2.31 11.66
N ASP A 162 -1.45 1.63 12.51
CA ASP A 162 -0.04 1.37 12.23
C ASP A 162 0.10 0.31 11.14
N LEU A 163 0.83 0.66 10.08
CA LEU A 163 1.08 -0.19 8.93
C LEU A 163 2.60 -0.29 8.71
N PRO A 164 3.35 -0.98 9.58
CA PRO A 164 4.78 -1.16 9.43
C PRO A 164 5.11 -1.97 8.16
N TYR A 165 6.38 -2.04 7.77
CA TYR A 165 6.81 -2.94 6.72
C TYR A 165 6.32 -4.36 6.99
N ARG A 166 5.90 -5.07 5.95
CA ARG A 166 5.33 -6.42 6.02
C ARG A 166 3.97 -6.51 6.72
N ALA A 167 3.32 -5.39 7.08
CA ALA A 167 1.96 -5.43 7.60
C ALA A 167 1.01 -6.05 6.57
N LEU A 168 0.17 -6.98 7.01
CA LEU A 168 -0.88 -7.62 6.22
C LEU A 168 -2.25 -7.14 6.71
N LEU A 169 -2.96 -6.45 5.83
CA LEU A 169 -4.31 -5.95 6.07
C LEU A 169 -5.31 -6.78 5.28
N SER A 170 -6.26 -7.38 5.95
CA SER A 170 -7.32 -8.18 5.32
C SER A 170 -8.63 -7.38 5.30
N LEU A 171 -9.27 -7.33 4.14
CA LEU A 171 -10.44 -6.51 3.87
C LEU A 171 -11.57 -7.35 3.29
N ARG A 172 -12.79 -7.09 3.73
CA ARG A 172 -14.02 -7.55 3.09
C ARG A 172 -14.63 -6.38 2.34
N LEU A 173 -14.85 -6.55 1.04
CA LEU A 173 -15.34 -5.52 0.13
C LEU A 173 -16.75 -5.82 -0.32
N TRP A 174 -17.60 -4.79 -0.39
CA TRP A 174 -18.89 -4.86 -1.05
C TRP A 174 -18.85 -4.00 -2.31
N PRO A 175 -19.28 -4.54 -3.45
CA PRO A 175 -19.42 -3.75 -4.67
C PRO A 175 -20.55 -2.73 -4.48
N GLY A 176 -20.35 -1.55 -5.04
CA GLY A 176 -21.31 -0.45 -4.97
C GLY A 176 -20.71 0.85 -5.48
N SER A 177 -21.52 1.88 -5.57
CA SER A 177 -21.07 3.25 -5.82
C SER A 177 -21.67 4.14 -4.74
N PRO A 178 -20.89 4.52 -3.72
CA PRO A 178 -19.46 4.25 -3.54
C PRO A 178 -19.14 2.80 -3.15
N LEU A 179 -17.88 2.40 -3.35
CA LEU A 179 -17.33 1.16 -2.79
C LEU A 179 -17.34 1.24 -1.27
N SER A 180 -17.55 0.10 -0.61
CA SER A 180 -17.48 0.02 0.85
C SER A 180 -16.78 -1.25 1.31
N GLY A 181 -16.24 -1.25 2.52
CA GLY A 181 -15.54 -2.41 3.05
C GLY A 181 -15.37 -2.38 4.57
N GLN A 182 -14.87 -3.49 5.08
CA GLN A 182 -14.52 -3.67 6.49
C GLN A 182 -13.10 -4.20 6.61
N VAL A 183 -12.39 -3.74 7.64
CA VAL A 183 -11.15 -4.39 8.10
C VAL A 183 -11.55 -5.66 8.86
N ILE A 184 -11.08 -6.81 8.40
CA ILE A 184 -11.35 -8.12 9.02
C ILE A 184 -10.09 -8.73 9.65
N GLY A 185 -8.94 -8.10 9.48
CA GLY A 185 -7.69 -8.50 10.12
C GLY A 185 -6.56 -7.52 9.82
N LEU A 186 -5.69 -7.35 10.79
CA LEU A 186 -4.41 -6.65 10.65
C LEU A 186 -3.34 -7.46 11.38
N VAL A 187 -2.33 -7.90 10.66
CA VAL A 187 -1.18 -8.62 11.19
C VAL A 187 0.07 -7.78 10.96
N THR A 188 0.77 -7.48 12.03
CA THR A 188 2.05 -6.77 12.02
C THR A 188 3.10 -7.63 12.69
N ASP A 189 4.39 -7.35 12.44
CA ASP A 189 5.43 -7.87 13.31
C ASP A 189 5.22 -7.23 14.69
N SER A 190 5.13 -8.04 15.73
CA SER A 190 5.16 -7.52 17.10
C SER A 190 6.48 -6.75 17.24
N ALA A 191 6.41 -5.45 17.52
CA ALA A 191 7.60 -4.72 17.93
C ALA A 191 8.13 -5.38 19.21
N PRO A 192 9.44 -5.55 19.33
CA PRO A 192 10.02 -6.02 20.58
C PRO A 192 9.79 -5.00 21.71
#